data_34fe125cbf7a655c4b8e6f401617bee3
#
_entry.id   34fe125cbf7a655c4b8e6f401617bee3
#
_cell.length_a   1.000
_cell.length_b   1.000
_cell.length_c   1.000
_cell.angle_alpha   90.00
_cell.angle_beta   90.00
_cell.angle_gamma   90.00
#
_symmetry.space_group_name_H-M   'P 1'
#
loop_
_entity.id
_entity.type
_entity.pdbx_description
1 polymer ?
#
loop_
_entity_poly.entity_id
_entity_poly.type
_entity_poly.pdbx_seq_one_letter_code
_entity_poly.pdbx_strand_id
1 'polypeptide(L)'
;DKLAEENGITIDYGQVYSGQGDQSILMQIGDQAISDGVDAIIPIATLAAQVMTSCAEETKTPVVFAAISDPEEADLVGIDYVTGTSDALNTDFILDMMLAQNPDVQKVGLLYSLSEPNSTTPIAEAKAYLDAKNIEYVEATANTNDEVISAASVLASEGVDAVFTPTDNIIMAAETTIAQTFAEAGIPHYTGADSFVRNGAFTTCGVNYTDLGTKTADLAFEAMTKGMDGMEDFYKMDGGIITVNTETAAELKIDYSVFTDMGELVEVTTTED
;
A
#
# COMPACT_ATOMS: atom_id res chain seq x y z
N ASP A 1 18.63 -7.71 12.61
CA ASP A 1 19.42 -8.46 13.63
C ASP A 1 20.56 -9.24 13.01
N LYS A 2 20.32 -10.13 12.03
CA LYS A 2 21.35 -11.00 11.46
C LYS A 2 22.60 -10.26 10.96
N LEU A 3 22.41 -9.20 10.14
CA LEU A 3 23.52 -8.37 9.65
C LEU A 3 24.27 -7.66 10.79
N ALA A 4 23.58 -7.21 11.81
CA ALA A 4 24.18 -6.56 12.97
C ALA A 4 25.05 -7.55 13.76
N GLU A 5 24.55 -8.76 14.02
CA GLU A 5 25.29 -9.84 14.69
C GLU A 5 26.55 -10.24 13.90
N GLU A 6 26.44 -10.43 12.58
CA GLU A 6 27.55 -10.79 11.69
C GLU A 6 28.66 -9.70 11.66
N ASN A 7 28.31 -8.45 11.92
CA ASN A 7 29.23 -7.31 11.94
C ASN A 7 29.62 -6.86 13.36
N GLY A 8 29.15 -7.55 14.42
CA GLY A 8 29.43 -7.21 15.81
C GLY A 8 28.83 -5.89 16.25
N ILE A 9 27.71 -5.48 15.65
CA ILE A 9 26.98 -4.26 15.93
C ILE A 9 25.74 -4.60 16.77
N THR A 10 25.39 -3.74 17.72
CA THR A 10 24.11 -3.82 18.43
C THR A 10 23.21 -2.73 17.92
N ILE A 11 22.00 -3.09 17.49
CA ILE A 11 20.97 -2.12 17.06
C ILE A 11 20.04 -1.88 18.26
N ASP A 12 19.84 -0.62 18.59
CA ASP A 12 18.77 -0.18 19.48
C ASP A 12 17.62 0.33 18.60
N TYR A 13 16.53 -0.40 18.56
CA TYR A 13 15.36 -0.04 17.76
C TYR A 13 14.55 1.11 18.37
N GLY A 14 14.92 1.56 19.57
CA GLY A 14 14.16 2.60 20.25
C GLY A 14 12.70 2.20 20.45
N GLN A 15 11.79 3.15 20.19
CA GLN A 15 10.35 2.95 20.31
C GLN A 15 9.70 3.00 18.91
N VAL A 16 8.74 2.12 18.68
CA VAL A 16 7.86 2.20 17.51
C VAL A 16 6.75 3.21 17.80
N TYR A 17 6.60 4.18 16.90
CA TYR A 17 5.59 5.24 17.01
C TYR A 17 4.53 5.08 15.93
N SER A 18 3.32 5.56 16.22
CA SER A 18 2.25 5.66 15.23
C SER A 18 1.77 7.11 15.14
N GLY A 19 1.81 7.66 13.94
CA GLY A 19 1.25 8.99 13.64
C GLY A 19 -0.25 8.96 13.37
N GLN A 20 -0.86 7.79 13.27
CA GLN A 20 -2.30 7.59 13.04
C GLN A 20 -2.85 8.41 11.85
N GLY A 21 -2.02 8.62 10.81
CA GLY A 21 -2.39 9.43 9.66
C GLY A 21 -2.42 10.95 9.92
N ASP A 22 -2.02 11.41 11.11
CA ASP A 22 -2.02 12.83 11.48
C ASP A 22 -0.63 13.44 11.27
N GLN A 23 -0.55 14.41 10.36
CA GLN A 23 0.71 15.09 10.03
C GLN A 23 1.34 15.80 11.23
N SER A 24 0.52 16.38 12.12
CA SER A 24 1.03 17.11 13.29
C SER A 24 1.63 16.16 14.33
N ILE A 25 1.06 14.97 14.47
CA ILE A 25 1.62 13.91 15.32
C ILE A 25 2.93 13.40 14.72
N LEU A 26 2.95 13.14 13.40
CA LEU A 26 4.16 12.72 12.69
C LEU A 26 5.29 13.74 12.82
N MET A 27 5.02 15.05 12.70
CA MET A 27 6.02 16.09 12.92
C MET A 27 6.61 16.05 14.34
N GLN A 28 5.78 15.88 15.38
CA GLN A 28 6.26 15.76 16.75
C GLN A 28 7.15 14.53 16.95
N ILE A 29 6.79 13.41 16.32
CA ILE A 29 7.60 12.17 16.35
C ILE A 29 8.95 12.41 15.65
N GLY A 30 8.94 13.04 14.49
CA GLY A 30 10.15 13.35 13.73
C GLY A 30 11.10 14.30 14.49
N ASP A 31 10.57 15.40 15.04
CA ASP A 31 11.32 16.34 15.85
C ASP A 31 11.95 15.65 17.08
N GLN A 32 11.21 14.74 17.72
CA GLN A 32 11.71 13.96 18.84
C GLN A 32 12.84 13.02 18.42
N ALA A 33 12.68 12.28 17.30
CA ALA A 33 13.72 11.39 16.79
C ALA A 33 15.02 12.14 16.46
N ILE A 34 14.91 13.30 15.81
CA ILE A 34 16.06 14.17 15.53
C ILE A 34 16.72 14.67 16.83
N SER A 35 15.91 15.10 17.80
CA SER A 35 16.41 15.56 19.13
C SER A 35 17.12 14.45 19.91
N ASP A 36 16.64 13.22 19.80
CA ASP A 36 17.24 12.04 20.45
C ASP A 36 18.54 11.59 19.75
N GLY A 37 18.82 12.11 18.55
CA GLY A 37 20.05 11.84 17.81
C GLY A 37 20.13 10.41 17.28
N VAL A 38 19.04 9.90 16.72
CA VAL A 38 19.00 8.57 16.10
C VAL A 38 19.91 8.49 14.87
N ASP A 39 20.50 7.32 14.62
CA ASP A 39 21.38 7.10 13.46
C ASP A 39 20.62 6.94 12.14
N ALA A 40 19.35 6.58 12.19
CA ALA A 40 18.45 6.52 11.03
C ALA A 40 16.97 6.57 11.47
N ILE A 41 16.10 7.00 10.56
CA ILE A 41 14.64 6.97 10.73
C ILE A 41 14.07 6.04 9.65
N ILE A 42 13.18 5.13 10.05
CA ILE A 42 12.51 4.20 9.12
C ILE A 42 11.01 4.52 9.11
N PRO A 43 10.56 5.47 8.29
CA PRO A 43 9.14 5.74 8.11
C PRO A 43 8.48 4.67 7.25
N ILE A 44 7.25 4.30 7.59
CA ILE A 44 6.41 3.40 6.81
C ILE A 44 5.24 4.20 6.23
N ALA A 45 4.98 4.04 4.95
CA ALA A 45 3.97 4.74 4.15
C ALA A 45 4.32 6.21 3.83
N THR A 46 3.67 6.73 2.78
CA THR A 46 4.04 7.97 2.09
C THR A 46 4.03 9.20 2.99
N LEU A 47 2.93 9.44 3.72
CA LEU A 47 2.81 10.62 4.58
C LEU A 47 3.90 10.65 5.66
N ALA A 48 4.20 9.49 6.26
CA ALA A 48 5.26 9.39 7.26
C ALA A 48 6.64 9.68 6.64
N ALA A 49 6.91 9.15 5.45
CA ALA A 49 8.18 9.36 4.76
C ALA A 49 8.39 10.84 4.41
N GLN A 50 7.38 11.51 3.88
CA GLN A 50 7.43 12.95 3.56
C GLN A 50 7.72 13.80 4.80
N VAL A 51 7.01 13.53 5.91
CA VAL A 51 7.20 14.28 7.16
C VAL A 51 8.59 14.02 7.76
N MET A 52 9.04 12.76 7.83
CA MET A 52 10.36 12.44 8.39
C MET A 52 11.50 13.01 7.53
N THR A 53 11.35 13.01 6.21
CA THR A 53 12.29 13.66 5.29
C THR A 53 12.40 15.16 5.59
N SER A 54 11.27 15.83 5.80
CA SER A 54 11.25 17.26 6.17
C SER A 54 11.91 17.52 7.53
N CYS A 55 11.61 16.71 8.56
CA CYS A 55 12.23 16.84 9.88
C CYS A 55 13.75 16.63 9.85
N ALA A 56 14.24 15.75 8.99
CA ALA A 56 15.66 15.41 8.86
C ALA A 56 16.46 16.40 7.97
N GLU A 57 15.84 17.40 7.36
CA GLU A 57 16.46 18.27 6.36
C GLU A 57 17.73 19.00 6.87
N GLU A 58 17.72 19.51 8.10
CA GLU A 58 18.87 20.23 8.64
C GLU A 58 19.99 19.31 9.12
N THR A 59 19.65 18.17 9.69
CA THR A 59 20.62 17.23 10.28
C THR A 59 21.17 16.23 9.27
N LYS A 60 20.47 16.02 8.14
CA LYS A 60 20.74 14.97 7.16
C LYS A 60 20.77 13.56 7.78
N THR A 61 19.99 13.39 8.84
CA THR A 61 19.80 12.06 9.43
C THR A 61 19.22 11.12 8.36
N PRO A 62 19.82 9.96 8.11
CA PRO A 62 19.34 9.00 7.12
C PRO A 62 17.84 8.67 7.31
N VAL A 63 17.07 8.84 6.25
CA VAL A 63 15.67 8.42 6.19
C VAL A 63 15.56 7.27 5.20
N VAL A 64 15.16 6.11 5.70
CA VAL A 64 15.04 4.89 4.88
C VAL A 64 13.57 4.45 4.89
N PHE A 65 12.84 4.92 3.90
CA PHE A 65 11.40 4.69 3.84
C PHE A 65 11.05 3.24 3.46
N ALA A 66 9.90 2.79 3.91
CA ALA A 66 9.33 1.48 3.58
C ALA A 66 7.95 1.63 2.95
N ALA A 67 7.69 0.85 1.89
CA ALA A 67 6.39 0.72 1.24
C ALA A 67 5.84 2.06 0.74
N ILE A 68 6.57 2.70 -0.16
CA ILE A 68 6.12 3.89 -0.87
C ILE A 68 5.74 3.50 -2.30
N SER A 69 4.48 3.70 -2.67
CA SER A 69 3.98 3.26 -3.97
C SER A 69 4.55 4.08 -5.12
N ASP A 70 4.72 5.38 -4.95
CA ASP A 70 5.31 6.28 -5.93
C ASP A 70 6.27 7.28 -5.26
N PRO A 71 7.57 6.93 -5.11
CA PRO A 71 8.55 7.81 -4.51
C PRO A 71 8.81 9.10 -5.29
N GLU A 72 8.61 9.10 -6.62
CA GLU A 72 8.77 10.27 -7.47
C GLU A 72 7.64 11.29 -7.23
N GLU A 73 6.38 10.85 -7.26
CA GLU A 73 5.20 11.69 -6.97
C GLU A 73 5.19 12.16 -5.50
N ALA A 74 5.82 11.39 -4.61
CA ALA A 74 5.95 11.75 -3.19
C ALA A 74 7.07 12.76 -2.91
N ASP A 75 7.82 13.24 -3.93
CA ASP A 75 8.99 14.12 -3.78
C ASP A 75 10.09 13.53 -2.87
N LEU A 76 10.33 12.21 -2.93
CA LEU A 76 11.30 11.51 -2.10
C LEU A 76 12.57 11.08 -2.85
N VAL A 77 12.74 11.50 -4.10
CA VAL A 77 13.89 11.17 -4.96
C VAL A 77 14.86 12.32 -5.10
N GLY A 78 16.14 12.03 -5.37
CA GLY A 78 17.19 13.03 -5.53
C GLY A 78 17.58 13.75 -4.23
N ILE A 79 17.29 13.17 -3.06
CA ILE A 79 17.60 13.74 -1.74
C ILE A 79 18.73 12.91 -1.11
N ASP A 80 19.87 13.52 -0.87
CA ASP A 80 21.14 12.89 -0.48
C ASP A 80 21.13 12.10 0.84
N TYR A 81 20.10 12.26 1.66
CA TYR A 81 19.90 11.56 2.94
C TYR A 81 18.64 10.67 2.94
N VAL A 82 18.05 10.40 1.77
CA VAL A 82 16.81 9.61 1.64
C VAL A 82 17.01 8.43 0.72
N THR A 83 16.53 7.27 1.10
CA THR A 83 16.42 6.06 0.28
C THR A 83 15.28 5.21 0.82
N GLY A 84 15.01 4.06 0.22
CA GLY A 84 14.00 3.14 0.77
C GLY A 84 13.50 2.10 -0.22
N THR A 85 12.34 1.56 0.06
CA THR A 85 11.70 0.51 -0.76
C THR A 85 10.35 0.95 -1.27
N SER A 86 10.11 0.68 -2.57
CA SER A 86 8.83 0.95 -3.22
C SER A 86 8.05 -0.34 -3.45
N ASP A 87 6.75 -0.28 -3.13
CA ASP A 87 5.73 -1.28 -3.42
C ASP A 87 4.84 -0.88 -4.60
N ALA A 88 5.40 -0.19 -5.59
CA ALA A 88 4.67 0.35 -6.74
C ALA A 88 3.69 -0.66 -7.34
N LEU A 89 2.43 -0.25 -7.46
CA LEU A 89 1.38 -1.06 -8.03
C LEU A 89 1.56 -1.25 -9.54
N ASN A 90 1.06 -2.39 -10.04
CA ASN A 90 0.73 -2.57 -11.43
C ASN A 90 -0.80 -2.51 -11.56
N THR A 91 -1.35 -1.30 -11.59
CA THR A 91 -2.80 -1.03 -11.63
C THR A 91 -3.45 -1.69 -12.83
N ASP A 92 -2.83 -1.58 -14.01
CA ASP A 92 -3.33 -2.19 -15.24
C ASP A 92 -3.48 -3.70 -15.09
N PHE A 93 -2.50 -4.37 -14.47
CA PHE A 93 -2.56 -5.81 -14.26
C PHE A 93 -3.67 -6.24 -13.31
N ILE A 94 -3.94 -5.48 -12.25
CA ILE A 94 -5.06 -5.76 -11.33
C ILE A 94 -6.40 -5.62 -12.08
N LEU A 95 -6.52 -4.62 -12.96
CA LEU A 95 -7.71 -4.44 -13.78
C LEU A 95 -7.81 -5.50 -14.91
N ASP A 96 -6.68 -5.98 -15.45
CA ASP A 96 -6.65 -7.14 -16.35
C ASP A 96 -7.12 -8.41 -15.63
N MET A 97 -6.74 -8.62 -14.36
CA MET A 97 -7.27 -9.73 -13.54
C MET A 97 -8.78 -9.63 -13.38
N MET A 98 -9.30 -8.42 -13.11
CA MET A 98 -10.75 -8.16 -13.01
C MET A 98 -11.47 -8.59 -14.30
N LEU A 99 -10.98 -8.16 -15.46
CA LEU A 99 -11.60 -8.49 -16.75
C LEU A 99 -11.36 -9.94 -17.18
N ALA A 100 -10.27 -10.58 -16.75
CA ALA A 100 -10.03 -12.00 -16.99
C ALA A 100 -11.01 -12.87 -16.20
N GLN A 101 -11.32 -12.45 -14.96
CA GLN A 101 -12.27 -13.14 -14.09
C GLN A 101 -13.72 -12.87 -14.53
N ASN A 102 -14.06 -11.64 -14.89
CA ASN A 102 -15.37 -11.27 -15.39
C ASN A 102 -15.25 -10.35 -16.63
N PRO A 103 -15.33 -10.90 -17.85
CA PRO A 103 -15.23 -10.09 -19.08
C PRO A 103 -16.45 -9.20 -19.34
N ASP A 104 -17.54 -9.36 -18.58
CA ASP A 104 -18.79 -8.62 -18.75
C ASP A 104 -18.88 -7.38 -17.84
N VAL A 105 -17.79 -7.00 -17.14
CA VAL A 105 -17.72 -5.78 -16.33
C VAL A 105 -18.04 -4.56 -17.17
N GLN A 106 -19.02 -3.78 -16.74
CA GLN A 106 -19.47 -2.54 -17.39
C GLN A 106 -19.25 -1.31 -16.52
N LYS A 107 -19.24 -1.46 -15.18
CA LYS A 107 -19.17 -0.34 -14.24
C LYS A 107 -18.31 -0.70 -13.03
N VAL A 108 -17.29 0.09 -12.76
CA VAL A 108 -16.34 -0.12 -11.65
C VAL A 108 -16.47 0.99 -10.61
N GLY A 109 -16.47 0.63 -9.32
CA GLY A 109 -16.31 1.59 -8.23
C GLY A 109 -14.83 1.88 -7.97
N LEU A 110 -14.45 3.14 -7.88
CA LEU A 110 -13.11 3.56 -7.45
C LEU A 110 -13.23 4.15 -6.04
N LEU A 111 -12.73 3.42 -5.04
CA LEU A 111 -12.81 3.82 -3.63
C LEU A 111 -11.41 4.19 -3.13
N TYR A 112 -11.25 5.44 -2.70
CA TYR A 112 -9.95 5.96 -2.27
C TYR A 112 -10.08 7.21 -1.39
N SER A 113 -8.97 7.62 -0.75
CA SER A 113 -8.89 8.85 0.02
C SER A 113 -8.16 9.95 -0.75
N LEU A 114 -8.69 11.17 -0.72
CA LEU A 114 -8.02 12.36 -1.27
C LEU A 114 -6.87 12.85 -0.39
N SER A 115 -6.79 12.39 0.86
CA SER A 115 -5.70 12.71 1.79
C SER A 115 -4.50 11.76 1.71
N GLU A 116 -4.60 10.71 0.88
CA GLU A 116 -3.56 9.71 0.66
C GLU A 116 -2.85 9.96 -0.70
N PRO A 117 -1.63 10.57 -0.71
CA PRO A 117 -0.91 10.86 -1.95
C PRO A 117 -0.62 9.62 -2.80
N ASN A 118 -0.36 8.47 -2.14
CA ASN A 118 -0.14 7.17 -2.78
C ASN A 118 -1.34 6.64 -3.59
N SER A 119 -2.53 7.21 -3.41
CA SER A 119 -3.71 6.86 -4.21
C SER A 119 -3.79 7.63 -5.54
N THR A 120 -3.07 8.73 -5.70
CA THR A 120 -3.18 9.65 -6.85
C THR A 120 -2.83 8.95 -8.16
N THR A 121 -1.62 8.42 -8.28
CA THR A 121 -1.14 7.74 -9.51
C THR A 121 -1.99 6.52 -9.86
N PRO A 122 -2.23 5.53 -8.95
CA PRO A 122 -3.03 4.36 -9.28
C PRO A 122 -4.48 4.68 -9.69
N ILE A 123 -5.09 5.69 -9.10
CA ILE A 123 -6.46 6.11 -9.49
C ILE A 123 -6.46 6.76 -10.87
N ALA A 124 -5.45 7.57 -11.19
CA ALA A 124 -5.32 8.14 -12.54
C ALA A 124 -5.10 7.06 -13.60
N GLU A 125 -4.25 6.06 -13.31
CA GLU A 125 -4.03 4.89 -14.17
C GLU A 125 -5.32 4.09 -14.35
N ALA A 126 -6.04 3.79 -13.26
CA ALA A 126 -7.30 3.05 -13.32
C ALA A 126 -8.34 3.75 -14.19
N LYS A 127 -8.49 5.08 -14.06
CA LYS A 127 -9.38 5.86 -14.94
C LYS A 127 -8.97 5.77 -16.39
N ALA A 128 -7.68 5.97 -16.70
CA ALA A 128 -7.17 5.88 -18.07
C ALA A 128 -7.39 4.49 -18.69
N TYR A 129 -7.17 3.43 -17.90
CA TYR A 129 -7.43 2.05 -18.32
C TYR A 129 -8.92 1.81 -18.62
N LEU A 130 -9.82 2.20 -17.72
CA LEU A 130 -11.26 2.02 -17.86
C LEU A 130 -11.82 2.83 -19.03
N ASP A 131 -11.37 4.08 -19.20
CA ASP A 131 -11.73 4.94 -20.35
C ASP A 131 -11.32 4.30 -21.68
N ALA A 132 -10.09 3.75 -21.76
CA ALA A 132 -9.60 3.09 -22.96
C ALA A 132 -10.43 1.85 -23.34
N LYS A 133 -11.08 1.20 -22.38
CA LYS A 133 -11.94 0.03 -22.57
C LYS A 133 -13.44 0.38 -22.68
N ASN A 134 -13.81 1.67 -22.54
CA ASN A 134 -15.19 2.16 -22.49
C ASN A 134 -16.00 1.51 -21.35
N ILE A 135 -15.37 1.30 -20.19
CA ILE A 135 -16.01 0.82 -18.96
C ILE A 135 -16.34 2.04 -18.11
N GLU A 136 -17.57 2.13 -17.63
CA GLU A 136 -18.01 3.21 -16.75
C GLU A 136 -17.38 3.06 -15.37
N TYR A 137 -17.15 4.19 -14.67
CA TYR A 137 -16.72 4.15 -13.28
C TYR A 137 -17.42 5.20 -12.43
N VAL A 138 -17.51 4.91 -11.13
CA VAL A 138 -18.03 5.81 -10.10
C VAL A 138 -16.97 5.99 -9.06
N GLU A 139 -16.61 7.24 -8.79
CA GLU A 139 -15.66 7.57 -7.73
C GLU A 139 -16.38 7.79 -6.40
N ALA A 140 -15.87 7.15 -5.36
CA ALA A 140 -16.29 7.39 -3.98
C ALA A 140 -15.05 7.68 -3.14
N THR A 141 -15.02 8.85 -2.50
CA THR A 141 -13.87 9.29 -1.70
C THR A 141 -14.24 9.40 -0.24
N ALA A 142 -13.30 9.08 0.63
CA ALA A 142 -13.46 9.12 2.08
C ALA A 142 -12.14 9.46 2.77
N ASN A 143 -12.20 10.16 3.91
CA ASN A 143 -11.03 10.52 4.71
C ASN A 143 -11.14 10.08 6.17
N THR A 144 -12.21 9.39 6.53
CA THR A 144 -12.45 8.82 7.86
C THR A 144 -13.12 7.46 7.73
N ASN A 145 -12.99 6.59 8.75
CA ASN A 145 -13.62 5.27 8.74
C ASN A 145 -15.13 5.31 8.50
N ASP A 146 -15.84 6.25 9.11
CA ASP A 146 -17.30 6.40 8.94
C ASP A 146 -17.66 6.81 7.51
N GLU A 147 -16.84 7.67 6.88
CA GLU A 147 -17.01 8.05 5.47
C GLU A 147 -16.72 6.86 4.55
N VAL A 148 -15.70 6.04 4.85
CA VAL A 148 -15.37 4.82 4.07
C VAL A 148 -16.56 3.84 4.08
N ILE A 149 -17.14 3.56 5.24
CA ILE A 149 -18.31 2.69 5.36
C ILE A 149 -19.50 3.24 4.57
N SER A 150 -19.70 4.57 4.63
CA SER A 150 -20.76 5.23 3.88
C SER A 150 -20.50 5.17 2.37
N ALA A 151 -19.27 5.41 1.93
CA ALA A 151 -18.85 5.36 0.52
C ALA A 151 -19.02 3.95 -0.06
N ALA A 152 -18.62 2.91 0.68
CA ALA A 152 -18.83 1.52 0.28
C ALA A 152 -20.32 1.19 0.10
N SER A 153 -21.17 1.64 1.01
CA SER A 153 -22.62 1.46 0.93
C SER A 153 -23.23 2.18 -0.30
N VAL A 154 -22.70 3.36 -0.66
CA VAL A 154 -23.08 4.08 -1.87
C VAL A 154 -22.68 3.27 -3.11
N LEU A 155 -21.45 2.81 -3.22
CA LEU A 155 -21.00 2.00 -4.35
C LEU A 155 -21.83 0.71 -4.49
N ALA A 156 -22.14 0.04 -3.38
CA ALA A 156 -23.00 -1.13 -3.40
C ALA A 156 -24.41 -0.84 -3.96
N SER A 157 -24.95 0.36 -3.69
CA SER A 157 -26.27 0.79 -4.20
C SER A 157 -26.23 1.30 -5.64
N GLU A 158 -25.07 1.75 -6.13
CA GLU A 158 -24.86 2.21 -7.50
C GLU A 158 -24.83 1.08 -8.52
N GLY A 159 -24.78 -0.19 -8.06
CA GLY A 159 -24.77 -1.36 -8.93
C GLY A 159 -23.50 -1.48 -9.75
N VAL A 160 -22.34 -1.25 -9.11
CA VAL A 160 -21.04 -1.52 -9.72
C VAL A 160 -20.79 -3.01 -9.80
N ASP A 161 -20.06 -3.46 -10.82
CA ASP A 161 -19.74 -4.89 -11.04
C ASP A 161 -18.52 -5.32 -10.23
N ALA A 162 -17.65 -4.38 -9.88
CA ALA A 162 -16.47 -4.56 -9.06
C ALA A 162 -16.05 -3.25 -8.41
N VAL A 163 -15.23 -3.31 -7.35
CA VAL A 163 -14.58 -2.14 -6.73
C VAL A 163 -13.08 -2.30 -6.82
N PHE A 164 -12.37 -1.20 -7.11
CA PHE A 164 -10.92 -1.09 -7.03
C PHE A 164 -10.52 -0.04 -5.97
N THR A 165 -9.58 -0.43 -5.12
CA THR A 165 -8.92 0.43 -4.13
C THR A 165 -7.40 0.26 -4.24
N PRO A 166 -6.60 1.34 -4.36
CA PRO A 166 -5.14 1.24 -4.34
C PRO A 166 -4.61 0.90 -2.94
N THR A 167 -3.31 1.10 -2.69
CA THR A 167 -2.67 0.94 -1.36
C THR A 167 -3.04 2.09 -0.40
N ASP A 168 -4.32 2.29 -0.14
CA ASP A 168 -4.88 3.40 0.64
C ASP A 168 -5.04 3.02 2.12
N ASN A 169 -4.30 3.70 3.00
CA ASN A 169 -4.29 3.36 4.43
C ASN A 169 -5.60 3.72 5.14
N ILE A 170 -6.30 4.75 4.67
CA ILE A 170 -7.61 5.18 5.22
C ILE A 170 -8.67 4.14 4.90
N ILE A 171 -8.70 3.67 3.65
CA ILE A 171 -9.64 2.63 3.24
C ILE A 171 -9.29 1.31 3.94
N MET A 172 -7.99 0.96 4.00
CA MET A 172 -7.51 -0.26 4.65
C MET A 172 -7.99 -0.37 6.11
N ALA A 173 -7.99 0.73 6.86
CA ALA A 173 -8.42 0.75 8.26
C ALA A 173 -9.88 0.33 8.48
N ALA A 174 -10.72 0.41 7.45
CA ALA A 174 -12.13 0.00 7.49
C ALA A 174 -12.42 -1.29 6.72
N GLU A 175 -11.39 -1.94 6.14
CA GLU A 175 -11.56 -3.03 5.16
C GLU A 175 -12.43 -4.16 5.68
N THR A 176 -12.22 -4.65 6.90
CA THR A 176 -13.03 -5.74 7.48
C THR A 176 -14.54 -5.45 7.43
N THR A 177 -14.92 -4.18 7.61
CA THR A 177 -16.33 -3.76 7.57
C THR A 177 -16.85 -3.63 6.14
N ILE A 178 -16.08 -3.00 5.25
CA ILE A 178 -16.52 -2.76 3.87
C ILE A 178 -16.47 -4.03 3.02
N ALA A 179 -15.55 -4.95 3.29
CA ALA A 179 -15.50 -6.26 2.63
C ALA A 179 -16.81 -7.02 2.81
N GLN A 180 -17.37 -7.02 4.03
CA GLN A 180 -18.69 -7.62 4.27
C GLN A 180 -19.79 -6.92 3.46
N THR A 181 -19.78 -5.59 3.41
CA THR A 181 -20.76 -4.81 2.62
C THR A 181 -20.71 -5.19 1.15
N PHE A 182 -19.52 -5.32 0.57
CA PHE A 182 -19.33 -5.70 -0.82
C PHE A 182 -19.69 -7.16 -1.07
N ALA A 183 -19.31 -8.09 -0.18
CA ALA A 183 -19.65 -9.50 -0.30
C ALA A 183 -21.18 -9.73 -0.26
N GLU A 184 -21.91 -9.08 0.67
CA GLU A 184 -23.36 -9.12 0.75
C GLU A 184 -24.05 -8.57 -0.52
N ALA A 185 -23.41 -7.58 -1.18
CA ALA A 185 -23.89 -7.03 -2.44
C ALA A 185 -23.47 -7.86 -3.66
N GLY A 186 -22.62 -8.88 -3.50
CA GLY A 186 -22.09 -9.71 -4.58
C GLY A 186 -21.01 -9.01 -5.43
N ILE A 187 -20.32 -8.02 -4.87
CA ILE A 187 -19.34 -7.16 -5.55
C ILE A 187 -17.91 -7.56 -5.14
N PRO A 188 -17.06 -8.05 -6.05
CA PRO A 188 -15.67 -8.34 -5.73
C PRO A 188 -14.86 -7.05 -5.53
N HIS A 189 -14.04 -7.03 -4.47
CA HIS A 189 -13.13 -5.93 -4.16
C HIS A 189 -11.71 -6.28 -4.57
N TYR A 190 -11.17 -5.58 -5.57
CA TYR A 190 -9.80 -5.67 -6.07
C TYR A 190 -8.97 -4.57 -5.41
N THR A 191 -7.80 -4.91 -4.88
CA THR A 191 -7.05 -3.98 -4.02
C THR A 191 -5.56 -3.93 -4.33
N GLY A 192 -4.88 -2.93 -3.77
CA GLY A 192 -3.46 -2.70 -4.00
C GLY A 192 -2.51 -3.51 -3.12
N ALA A 193 -2.99 -4.16 -2.05
CA ALA A 193 -2.12 -4.86 -1.12
C ALA A 193 -2.77 -6.12 -0.54
N ASP A 194 -1.96 -7.11 -0.13
CA ASP A 194 -2.42 -8.36 0.46
C ASP A 194 -3.06 -8.17 1.85
N SER A 195 -2.72 -7.09 2.55
CA SER A 195 -3.35 -6.70 3.80
C SER A 195 -4.87 -6.50 3.67
N PHE A 196 -5.35 -5.91 2.56
CA PHE A 196 -6.78 -5.83 2.28
C PHE A 196 -7.40 -7.21 2.11
N VAL A 197 -6.74 -8.09 1.35
CA VAL A 197 -7.22 -9.44 1.07
C VAL A 197 -7.30 -10.27 2.36
N ARG A 198 -6.34 -10.13 3.26
CA ARG A 198 -6.34 -10.76 4.60
C ARG A 198 -7.44 -10.19 5.52
N ASN A 199 -7.96 -9.02 5.21
CA ASN A 199 -9.08 -8.38 5.91
C ASN A 199 -10.42 -8.50 5.17
N GLY A 200 -10.50 -9.38 4.16
CA GLY A 200 -11.76 -9.76 3.53
C GLY A 200 -11.95 -9.27 2.09
N ALA A 201 -11.07 -8.43 1.52
CA ALA A 201 -11.12 -8.13 0.10
C ALA A 201 -10.94 -9.40 -0.74
N PHE A 202 -11.38 -9.38 -2.00
CA PHE A 202 -11.33 -10.56 -2.86
C PHE A 202 -9.91 -10.91 -3.29
N THR A 203 -9.20 -9.95 -3.91
CA THR A 203 -7.88 -10.24 -4.49
C THR A 203 -7.03 -8.99 -4.68
N THR A 204 -5.73 -9.21 -4.80
CA THR A 204 -4.72 -8.23 -5.18
C THR A 204 -3.67 -8.85 -6.08
N CYS A 205 -2.85 -8.00 -6.73
CA CYS A 205 -1.54 -8.39 -7.24
C CYS A 205 -0.51 -7.37 -6.73
N GLY A 206 0.40 -7.83 -5.88
CA GLY A 206 1.32 -6.94 -5.17
C GLY A 206 2.68 -7.58 -4.90
N VAL A 207 3.34 -7.07 -3.88
CA VAL A 207 4.66 -7.47 -3.41
C VAL A 207 4.58 -8.35 -2.15
N ASN A 208 5.69 -9.04 -1.84
CA ASN A 208 5.85 -9.68 -0.53
C ASN A 208 6.35 -8.63 0.48
N TYR A 209 5.50 -8.25 1.42
CA TYR A 209 5.86 -7.23 2.42
C TYR A 209 6.90 -7.72 3.46
N THR A 210 7.08 -9.03 3.66
CA THR A 210 8.17 -9.57 4.47
C THR A 210 9.52 -9.36 3.79
N ASP A 211 9.58 -9.59 2.47
CA ASP A 211 10.79 -9.36 1.68
C ASP A 211 11.08 -7.85 1.56
N LEU A 212 10.03 -7.03 1.41
CA LEU A 212 10.14 -5.57 1.43
C LEU A 212 10.75 -5.09 2.75
N GLY A 213 10.22 -5.53 3.88
CA GLY A 213 10.76 -5.17 5.20
C GLY A 213 12.21 -5.62 5.39
N THR A 214 12.57 -6.81 4.89
CA THR A 214 13.95 -7.30 4.89
C THR A 214 14.86 -6.40 4.07
N LYS A 215 14.43 -6.03 2.85
CA LYS A 215 15.19 -5.12 1.98
C LYS A 215 15.35 -3.74 2.60
N THR A 216 14.28 -3.20 3.22
CA THR A 216 14.35 -1.92 3.95
C THR A 216 15.37 -1.98 5.08
N ALA A 217 15.39 -3.08 5.85
CA ALA A 217 16.36 -3.27 6.93
C ALA A 217 17.80 -3.35 6.42
N ASP A 218 18.04 -3.98 5.27
CA ASP A 218 19.35 -4.02 4.62
C ASP A 218 19.80 -2.62 4.21
N LEU A 219 18.93 -1.82 3.60
CA LEU A 219 19.22 -0.43 3.23
C LEU A 219 19.50 0.44 4.47
N ALA A 220 18.71 0.29 5.53
CA ALA A 220 18.92 1.02 6.77
C ALA A 220 20.26 0.66 7.43
N PHE A 221 20.61 -0.63 7.45
CA PHE A 221 21.91 -1.08 7.94
C PHE A 221 23.08 -0.50 7.11
N GLU A 222 22.94 -0.46 5.80
CA GLU A 222 23.92 0.13 4.90
C GLU A 222 24.07 1.63 5.14
N ALA A 223 22.97 2.36 5.22
CA ALA A 223 22.95 3.80 5.51
C ALA A 223 23.66 4.15 6.82
N MET A 224 23.36 3.39 7.91
CA MET A 224 23.99 3.61 9.22
C MET A 224 25.47 3.25 9.28
N THR A 225 25.93 2.25 8.51
CA THR A 225 27.29 1.71 8.64
C THR A 225 28.25 2.22 7.58
N LYS A 226 27.78 2.56 6.39
CA LYS A 226 28.57 3.01 5.25
C LYS A 226 28.26 4.44 4.84
N GLY A 227 27.15 5.02 5.31
CA GLY A 227 26.62 6.31 4.89
C GLY A 227 25.75 6.20 3.64
N MET A 228 25.21 7.35 3.21
CA MET A 228 24.25 7.45 2.10
C MET A 228 24.92 7.57 0.72
N ASP A 229 26.23 7.83 0.68
CA ASP A 229 26.96 8.07 -0.58
C ASP A 229 26.90 6.86 -1.54
N GLY A 230 26.30 7.07 -2.70
CA GLY A 230 26.19 6.05 -3.75
C GLY A 230 25.04 5.07 -3.58
N MET A 231 24.16 5.28 -2.59
CA MET A 231 22.90 4.57 -2.51
C MET A 231 21.95 5.05 -3.61
N GLU A 232 21.14 4.14 -4.15
CA GLU A 232 20.07 4.48 -5.07
C GLU A 232 18.97 5.24 -4.33
N ASP A 233 18.20 6.07 -5.04
CA ASP A 233 17.09 6.82 -4.45
C ASP A 233 16.05 5.87 -3.80
N PHE A 234 15.78 4.74 -4.45
CA PHE A 234 14.95 3.69 -3.88
C PHE A 234 15.14 2.34 -4.59
N TYR A 235 14.71 1.28 -3.93
CA TYR A 235 14.62 -0.06 -4.48
C TYR A 235 13.15 -0.40 -4.75
N LYS A 236 12.81 -0.62 -6.03
CA LYS A 236 11.48 -1.10 -6.40
C LYS A 236 11.41 -2.61 -6.19
N MET A 237 10.45 -3.04 -5.36
CA MET A 237 10.22 -4.46 -5.11
C MET A 237 9.67 -5.16 -6.35
N ASP A 238 10.06 -6.42 -6.53
CA ASP A 238 9.43 -7.28 -7.53
C ASP A 238 8.00 -7.58 -7.09
N GLY A 239 7.05 -7.32 -8.00
CA GLY A 239 5.62 -7.60 -7.79
C GLY A 239 5.19 -8.90 -8.48
N GLY A 240 3.89 -9.01 -8.74
CA GLY A 240 3.34 -10.14 -9.51
C GLY A 240 2.83 -11.30 -8.67
N ILE A 241 2.78 -11.13 -7.34
CA ILE A 241 2.16 -12.12 -6.43
C ILE A 241 0.67 -11.83 -6.36
N ILE A 242 -0.13 -12.76 -6.86
CA ILE A 242 -1.59 -12.68 -6.79
C ILE A 242 -2.02 -13.33 -5.47
N THR A 243 -2.66 -12.55 -4.60
CA THR A 243 -3.24 -13.06 -3.36
C THR A 243 -4.76 -13.08 -3.47
N VAL A 244 -5.39 -14.22 -3.14
CA VAL A 244 -6.85 -14.41 -3.19
C VAL A 244 -7.37 -14.83 -1.83
N ASN A 245 -8.43 -14.17 -1.34
CA ASN A 245 -9.18 -14.63 -0.18
C ASN A 245 -10.18 -15.70 -0.61
N THR A 246 -9.94 -16.95 -0.17
CA THR A 246 -10.74 -18.11 -0.57
C THR A 246 -12.14 -18.10 0.06
N GLU A 247 -12.30 -17.49 1.24
CA GLU A 247 -13.61 -17.36 1.91
C GLU A 247 -14.48 -16.34 1.16
N THR A 248 -13.93 -15.19 0.83
CA THR A 248 -14.61 -14.16 0.03
C THR A 248 -14.94 -14.66 -1.38
N ALA A 249 -14.01 -15.37 -2.02
CA ALA A 249 -14.26 -16.00 -3.33
C ALA A 249 -15.44 -17.00 -3.26
N ALA A 250 -15.50 -17.80 -2.20
CA ALA A 250 -16.59 -18.77 -2.00
C ALA A 250 -17.92 -18.08 -1.72
N GLU A 251 -17.96 -17.01 -0.92
CA GLU A 251 -19.16 -16.22 -0.63
C GLU A 251 -19.72 -15.57 -1.89
N LEU A 252 -18.83 -14.95 -2.68
CA LEU A 252 -19.15 -14.32 -3.97
C LEU A 252 -19.46 -15.37 -5.07
N LYS A 253 -19.12 -16.64 -4.85
CA LYS A 253 -19.23 -17.75 -5.83
C LYS A 253 -18.42 -17.47 -7.10
N ILE A 254 -17.25 -16.89 -6.94
CA ILE A 254 -16.32 -16.55 -8.02
C ILE A 254 -15.36 -17.71 -8.26
N ASP A 255 -15.21 -18.10 -9.53
CA ASP A 255 -14.12 -18.93 -9.98
C ASP A 255 -12.92 -18.05 -10.35
N TYR A 256 -11.83 -18.18 -9.59
CA TYR A 256 -10.59 -17.44 -9.80
C TYR A 256 -9.47 -18.31 -10.40
N SER A 257 -9.80 -19.49 -10.90
CA SER A 257 -8.80 -20.42 -11.50
C SER A 257 -8.01 -19.79 -12.63
N VAL A 258 -8.58 -18.81 -13.33
CA VAL A 258 -7.92 -18.04 -14.40
C VAL A 258 -6.64 -17.33 -13.89
N PHE A 259 -6.54 -16.99 -12.62
CA PHE A 259 -5.38 -16.30 -12.04
C PHE A 259 -4.13 -17.20 -11.97
N THR A 260 -4.29 -18.53 -11.99
CA THR A 260 -3.14 -19.47 -12.01
C THR A 260 -2.27 -19.34 -13.27
N ASP A 261 -2.85 -18.85 -14.36
CA ASP A 261 -2.13 -18.63 -15.62
C ASP A 261 -1.57 -17.19 -15.71
N MET A 262 -1.89 -16.32 -14.75
CA MET A 262 -1.52 -14.91 -14.77
C MET A 262 -0.30 -14.58 -13.90
N GLY A 263 -0.03 -15.35 -12.84
CA GLY A 263 1.09 -15.09 -11.92
C GLY A 263 1.24 -16.14 -10.82
N GLU A 264 2.11 -15.85 -9.86
CA GLU A 264 2.22 -16.63 -8.64
C GLU A 264 0.97 -16.44 -7.78
N LEU A 265 0.24 -17.53 -7.50
CA LEU A 265 -1.01 -17.48 -6.74
C LEU A 265 -0.78 -17.90 -5.28
N VAL A 266 -1.18 -17.04 -4.36
CA VAL A 266 -1.20 -17.27 -2.91
C VAL A 266 -2.65 -17.23 -2.43
N GLU A 267 -3.09 -18.29 -1.77
CA GLU A 267 -4.43 -18.36 -1.18
C GLU A 267 -4.37 -18.05 0.31
N VAL A 268 -5.28 -17.21 0.76
CA VAL A 268 -5.42 -16.82 2.17
C VAL A 268 -6.88 -16.93 2.62
N THR A 269 -7.07 -16.87 3.92
CA THR A 269 -8.38 -16.68 4.57
C THR A 269 -8.37 -15.36 5.33
N THR A 270 -9.53 -14.86 5.68
CA THR A 270 -9.63 -13.68 6.55
C THR A 270 -9.01 -13.99 7.90
N THR A 271 -8.05 -13.17 8.33
CA THR A 271 -7.44 -13.29 9.66
C THR A 271 -8.38 -12.66 10.68
N GLU A 272 -8.82 -13.46 11.63
CA GLU A 272 -9.43 -12.92 12.85
C GLU A 272 -8.27 -12.38 13.73
N ASP A 273 -8.30 -11.08 14.07
CA ASP A 273 -7.41 -10.46 15.05
C ASP A 273 -7.80 -10.86 16.49
#